data_bbbfbf937300a861c5db0121dea4b330
#
_entry.id   bbbfbf937300a861c5db0121dea4b330
#
_cell.length_a   1.000
_cell.length_b   1.000
_cell.length_c   1.000
_cell.angle_alpha   90.00
_cell.angle_beta   90.00
_cell.angle_gamma   90.00
#
_symmetry.space_group_name_H-M   'P 1'
#
loop_
_entity.id
_entity.type
_entity.pdbx_description
1 polymer ?
#
loop_
_entity_poly.entity_id
_entity_poly.type
_entity_poly.pdbx_seq_one_letter_code
_entity_poly.pdbx_strand_id
1 'polypeptide(L)'
;RDAAIIDLLYSSGLRLSELLGVDVMQSKDRQHESAGWLDWDAAEVTVLGKGGKRRSVPVGGPAMKSLLAWRELRDAGEYSEESIALFLSATGKRLSPRTVQARLRTLAMRAGLPTHVHPHMLRHTFASHVLQSSHDLRAVQEMLGHASIASTQIYTSLDFQHLAKAYDNAHPRAKTKSSNK
;
A
#
# COMPACT_ATOMS: atom_id res chain seq x y z
N ARG A 1 7.70 9.75 2.81
CA ARG A 1 7.71 8.32 3.12
C ARG A 1 6.35 7.82 3.61
N ASP A 2 5.86 8.33 4.76
CA ASP A 2 4.65 7.79 5.40
C ASP A 2 3.40 7.92 4.50
N ALA A 3 3.27 9.01 3.73
CA ALA A 3 2.23 9.15 2.72
C ALA A 3 2.34 8.08 1.62
N ALA A 4 3.56 7.83 1.11
CA ALA A 4 3.80 6.80 0.10
C ALA A 4 3.45 5.39 0.61
N ILE A 5 3.72 5.09 1.90
CA ILE A 5 3.34 3.83 2.53
C ILE A 5 1.81 3.66 2.55
N ILE A 6 1.09 4.69 3.00
CA ILE A 6 -0.38 4.66 3.10
C ILE A 6 -1.00 4.54 1.70
N ASP A 7 -0.56 5.39 0.78
CA ASP A 7 -1.09 5.43 -0.57
C ASP A 7 -0.84 4.11 -1.32
N LEU A 8 0.33 3.49 -1.13
CA LEU A 8 0.63 2.18 -1.75
C LEU A 8 -0.19 1.05 -1.12
N LEU A 9 -0.32 0.99 0.21
CA LEU A 9 -1.16 0.00 0.88
C LEU A 9 -2.62 0.11 0.43
N TYR A 10 -3.13 1.33 0.32
CA TYR A 10 -4.50 1.60 -0.11
C TYR A 10 -4.72 1.33 -1.60
N SER A 11 -3.78 1.74 -2.47
CA SER A 11 -3.89 1.62 -3.93
C SER A 11 -3.74 0.19 -4.45
N SER A 12 -2.93 -0.63 -3.77
CA SER A 12 -2.55 -1.96 -4.27
C SER A 12 -2.97 -3.11 -3.34
N GLY A 13 -3.56 -2.80 -2.20
CA GLY A 13 -4.06 -3.78 -1.26
C GLY A 13 -3.00 -4.75 -0.74
N LEU A 14 -1.74 -4.33 -0.62
CA LEU A 14 -0.64 -5.17 -0.17
C LEU A 14 -0.79 -5.61 1.28
N ARG A 15 -0.28 -6.80 1.60
CA ARG A 15 -0.01 -7.15 3.01
C ARG A 15 1.18 -6.34 3.52
N LEU A 16 1.24 -6.11 4.83
CA LEU A 16 2.36 -5.36 5.43
C LEU A 16 3.71 -6.01 5.13
N SER A 17 3.79 -7.34 5.17
CA SER A 17 5.02 -8.07 4.83
C SER A 17 5.40 -7.91 3.35
N GLU A 18 4.42 -7.89 2.46
CA GLU A 18 4.62 -7.67 1.03
C GLU A 18 5.15 -6.24 0.80
N LEU A 19 4.51 -5.21 1.39
CA LEU A 19 4.98 -3.82 1.32
C LEU A 19 6.43 -3.68 1.76
N LEU A 20 6.77 -4.30 2.90
CA LEU A 20 8.11 -4.22 3.47
C LEU A 20 9.16 -4.99 2.66
N GLY A 21 8.73 -5.97 1.86
CA GLY A 21 9.58 -6.72 0.93
C GLY A 21 9.84 -6.01 -0.39
N VAL A 22 9.22 -4.84 -0.65
CA VAL A 22 9.40 -4.12 -1.91
C VAL A 22 10.75 -3.43 -1.96
N ASP A 23 11.45 -3.65 -3.06
CA ASP A 23 12.69 -2.99 -3.45
C ASP A 23 12.40 -1.86 -4.46
N VAL A 24 13.34 -0.95 -4.62
CA VAL A 24 13.24 0.17 -5.58
C VAL A 24 13.17 -0.33 -7.01
N MET A 25 13.87 -1.43 -7.30
CA MET A 25 13.89 -2.12 -8.59
C MET A 25 14.08 -3.62 -8.37
N GLN A 26 13.82 -4.39 -9.39
CA GLN A 26 14.14 -5.82 -9.37
C GLN A 26 15.65 -6.03 -9.30
N SER A 27 16.10 -6.84 -8.35
CA SER A 27 17.48 -7.32 -8.26
C SER A 27 17.51 -8.82 -8.10
N LYS A 28 18.48 -9.43 -8.77
CA LYS A 28 18.81 -10.84 -8.59
C LYS A 28 20.30 -11.01 -8.77
N ASP A 29 20.98 -11.12 -7.65
CA ASP A 29 22.40 -11.42 -7.61
C ASP A 29 22.70 -12.55 -6.60
N ARG A 30 24.00 -12.82 -6.34
CA ARG A 30 24.40 -13.89 -5.42
C ARG A 30 24.03 -13.64 -3.96
N GLN A 31 23.77 -12.39 -3.58
CA GLN A 31 23.55 -11.98 -2.19
C GLN A 31 22.11 -11.58 -1.93
N HIS A 32 21.38 -11.16 -2.98
CA HIS A 32 20.01 -10.66 -2.85
C HIS A 32 19.14 -11.08 -4.04
N GLU A 33 17.94 -11.58 -3.74
CA GLU A 33 16.85 -11.72 -4.70
C GLU A 33 15.64 -10.96 -4.17
N SER A 34 15.14 -10.02 -4.98
CA SER A 34 13.99 -9.19 -4.61
C SER A 34 12.75 -10.05 -4.36
N ALA A 35 12.18 -9.94 -3.16
CA ALA A 35 10.88 -10.54 -2.85
C ALA A 35 9.73 -9.77 -3.53
N GLY A 36 9.93 -8.50 -3.78
CA GLY A 36 9.05 -7.64 -4.56
C GLY A 36 9.79 -6.38 -5.00
N TRP A 37 9.27 -5.70 -6.00
CA TRP A 37 9.84 -4.46 -6.53
C TRP A 37 8.78 -3.57 -7.14
N LEU A 38 9.10 -2.30 -7.30
CA LEU A 38 8.27 -1.33 -8.01
C LEU A 38 8.78 -1.18 -9.45
N ASP A 39 7.88 -1.39 -10.41
CA ASP A 39 8.09 -1.00 -11.79
C ASP A 39 7.56 0.42 -11.98
N TRP A 40 8.49 1.38 -12.13
CA TRP A 40 8.18 2.80 -12.18
C TRP A 40 7.54 3.21 -13.50
N ASP A 41 7.88 2.53 -14.58
CA ASP A 41 7.41 2.82 -15.94
C ASP A 41 6.01 2.22 -16.18
N ALA A 42 5.81 0.97 -15.74
CA ALA A 42 4.52 0.30 -15.80
C ALA A 42 3.54 0.77 -14.72
N ALA A 43 4.00 1.51 -13.70
CA ALA A 43 3.24 1.84 -12.49
C ALA A 43 2.64 0.59 -11.82
N GLU A 44 3.44 -0.43 -11.64
CA GLU A 44 3.05 -1.70 -11.02
C GLU A 44 3.98 -2.08 -9.87
N VAL A 45 3.43 -2.73 -8.87
CA VAL A 45 4.21 -3.37 -7.81
C VAL A 45 4.10 -4.88 -7.92
N THR A 46 5.24 -5.54 -8.09
CA THR A 46 5.33 -7.00 -8.05
C THR A 46 5.68 -7.45 -6.63
N VAL A 47 4.98 -8.45 -6.13
CA VAL A 47 5.20 -9.00 -4.79
C VAL A 47 5.15 -10.52 -4.78
N LEU A 48 5.84 -11.12 -3.82
CA LEU A 48 5.82 -12.55 -3.57
C LEU A 48 4.68 -12.86 -2.59
N GLY A 49 3.66 -13.53 -3.06
CA GLY A 49 2.51 -13.92 -2.27
C GLY A 49 2.70 -15.23 -1.50
N LYS A 50 1.66 -15.66 -0.82
CA LYS A 50 1.63 -16.96 -0.12
C LYS A 50 1.85 -18.11 -1.13
N GLY A 51 2.73 -19.04 -0.77
CA GLY A 51 3.08 -20.19 -1.62
C GLY A 51 4.12 -19.86 -2.71
N GLY A 52 4.86 -18.75 -2.58
CA GLY A 52 5.95 -18.43 -3.51
C GLY A 52 5.51 -17.92 -4.89
N LYS A 53 4.21 -17.66 -5.09
CA LYS A 53 3.72 -17.13 -6.36
C LYS A 53 3.87 -15.61 -6.40
N ARG A 54 4.50 -15.10 -7.45
CA ARG A 54 4.57 -13.68 -7.73
C ARG A 54 3.27 -13.18 -8.36
N ARG A 55 2.89 -11.95 -8.04
CA ARG A 55 1.82 -11.22 -8.72
C ARG A 55 2.20 -9.76 -8.86
N SER A 56 1.77 -9.13 -9.95
CA SER A 56 1.83 -7.69 -10.15
C SER A 56 0.47 -7.06 -9.87
N VAL A 57 0.48 -5.91 -9.22
CA VAL A 57 -0.72 -5.14 -8.90
C VAL A 57 -0.48 -3.71 -9.38
N PRO A 58 -1.44 -3.11 -10.11
CA PRO A 58 -1.31 -1.73 -10.54
C PRO A 58 -1.27 -0.78 -9.35
N VAL A 59 -0.51 0.30 -9.51
CA VAL A 59 -0.37 1.39 -8.53
C VAL A 59 -1.07 2.62 -9.08
N GLY A 60 -2.09 3.09 -8.39
CA GLY A 60 -2.86 4.26 -8.83
C GLY A 60 -2.03 5.55 -8.86
N GLY A 61 -2.42 6.49 -9.74
CA GLY A 61 -1.69 7.74 -9.95
C GLY A 61 -1.37 8.55 -8.68
N PRO A 62 -2.31 8.72 -7.73
CA PRO A 62 -1.99 9.38 -6.46
C PRO A 62 -0.89 8.68 -5.66
N ALA A 63 -0.87 7.35 -5.63
CA ALA A 63 0.16 6.57 -4.96
C ALA A 63 1.51 6.69 -5.67
N MET A 64 1.53 6.65 -7.01
CA MET A 64 2.74 6.89 -7.79
C MET A 64 3.33 8.28 -7.52
N LYS A 65 2.49 9.31 -7.43
CA LYS A 65 2.95 10.66 -7.08
C LYS A 65 3.63 10.71 -5.70
N SER A 66 3.04 10.06 -4.70
CA SER A 66 3.63 9.98 -3.35
C SER A 66 4.91 9.15 -3.32
N LEU A 67 4.99 8.10 -4.14
CA LEU A 67 6.17 7.24 -4.28
C LEU A 67 7.32 7.99 -4.96
N LEU A 68 7.06 8.76 -6.02
CA LEU A 68 8.07 9.58 -6.69
C LEU A 68 8.64 10.64 -5.75
N ALA A 69 7.77 11.35 -5.03
CA ALA A 69 8.23 12.32 -4.03
C ALA A 69 9.02 11.66 -2.88
N TRP A 70 8.67 10.44 -2.50
CA TRP A 70 9.47 9.69 -1.54
C TRP A 70 10.81 9.24 -2.13
N ARG A 71 10.84 8.79 -3.39
CA ARG A 71 12.07 8.38 -4.07
C ARG A 71 13.09 9.50 -4.11
N GLU A 72 12.69 10.72 -4.47
CA GLU A 72 13.57 11.89 -4.48
C GLU A 72 14.21 12.13 -3.10
N LEU A 73 13.41 12.09 -2.02
CA LEU A 73 13.91 12.27 -0.65
C LEU A 73 14.79 11.10 -0.19
N ARG A 74 14.47 9.89 -0.63
CA ARG A 74 15.23 8.68 -0.33
C ARG A 74 16.61 8.74 -0.99
N ASP A 75 16.62 9.07 -2.27
CA ASP A 75 17.84 9.05 -3.10
C ASP A 75 18.78 10.22 -2.77
N ALA A 76 18.24 11.33 -2.23
CA ALA A 76 19.02 12.41 -1.65
C ALA A 76 19.57 12.11 -0.23
N GLY A 77 19.17 11.02 0.40
CA GLY A 77 19.61 10.63 1.74
C GLY A 77 20.94 9.89 1.74
N GLU A 78 21.68 10.01 2.85
CA GLU A 78 23.01 9.41 3.03
C GLU A 78 23.07 7.88 2.89
N TYR A 79 21.92 7.19 3.00
CA TYR A 79 21.86 5.73 3.04
C TYR A 79 21.25 5.09 1.78
N SER A 80 21.01 5.88 0.74
CA SER A 80 20.34 5.40 -0.46
C SER A 80 21.15 4.36 -1.24
N GLU A 81 22.46 4.52 -1.27
CA GLU A 81 23.37 3.66 -2.03
C GLU A 81 23.57 2.28 -1.40
N GLU A 82 23.40 2.17 -0.08
CA GLU A 82 23.63 0.94 0.66
C GLU A 82 22.40 0.02 0.73
N SER A 83 21.23 0.50 0.36
CA SER A 83 19.99 -0.23 0.54
C SER A 83 19.09 -0.21 -0.69
N ILE A 84 18.78 -1.39 -1.22
CA ILE A 84 17.82 -1.57 -2.30
C ILE A 84 16.35 -1.45 -1.84
N ALA A 85 16.09 -1.46 -0.54
CA ALA A 85 14.73 -1.41 -0.01
C ALA A 85 14.01 -0.11 -0.38
N LEU A 86 12.75 -0.18 -0.81
CA LEU A 86 11.95 0.98 -1.17
C LEU A 86 11.73 1.90 0.05
N PHE A 87 11.41 1.34 1.22
CA PHE A 87 11.13 2.12 2.43
C PHE A 87 12.21 1.94 3.48
N LEU A 88 12.90 3.05 3.78
CA LEU A 88 14.00 3.11 4.73
C LEU A 88 13.61 3.76 6.07
N SER A 89 14.24 3.29 7.14
CA SER A 89 14.27 3.96 8.45
C SER A 89 15.18 5.18 8.40
N ALA A 90 15.23 5.94 9.49
CA ALA A 90 16.19 7.04 9.64
C ALA A 90 17.67 6.58 9.67
N THR A 91 17.92 5.29 9.85
CA THR A 91 19.26 4.69 9.86
C THR A 91 19.57 3.93 8.58
N GLY A 92 18.86 4.18 7.48
CA GLY A 92 19.07 3.54 6.17
C GLY A 92 18.63 2.08 6.07
N LYS A 93 18.14 1.47 7.14
CA LYS A 93 17.71 0.07 7.14
C LYS A 93 16.26 -0.05 6.65
N ARG A 94 15.92 -1.18 6.04
CA ARG A 94 14.55 -1.55 5.68
C ARG A 94 13.62 -1.37 6.90
N LEU A 95 12.43 -0.80 6.68
CA LEU A 95 11.46 -0.59 7.76
C LEU A 95 10.99 -1.90 8.39
N SER A 96 10.75 -1.87 9.71
CA SER A 96 10.13 -2.97 10.43
C SER A 96 8.60 -2.87 10.42
N PRO A 97 7.87 -4.00 10.56
CA PRO A 97 6.40 -3.99 10.71
C PRO A 97 5.95 -3.10 11.87
N ARG A 98 6.66 -3.17 13.00
CA ARG A 98 6.38 -2.37 14.20
C ARG A 98 6.46 -0.87 13.93
N THR A 99 7.45 -0.43 13.14
CA THR A 99 7.61 0.97 12.78
C THR A 99 6.42 1.46 11.95
N VAL A 100 6.01 0.71 10.91
CA VAL A 100 4.86 1.09 10.07
C VAL A 100 3.58 1.14 10.90
N GLN A 101 3.31 0.14 11.73
CA GLN A 101 2.12 0.11 12.59
C GLN A 101 2.08 1.29 13.57
N ALA A 102 3.21 1.62 14.19
CA ALA A 102 3.31 2.77 15.11
C ALA A 102 3.05 4.09 14.37
N ARG A 103 3.60 4.24 13.15
CA ARG A 103 3.39 5.45 12.34
C ARG A 103 1.93 5.59 11.91
N LEU A 104 1.29 4.52 11.44
CA LEU A 104 -0.13 4.53 11.08
C LEU A 104 -1.02 4.94 12.28
N ARG A 105 -0.75 4.39 13.47
CA ARG A 105 -1.46 4.78 14.71
C ARG A 105 -1.29 6.27 15.01
N THR A 106 -0.06 6.79 14.96
CA THR A 106 0.22 8.21 15.21
C THR A 106 -0.50 9.11 14.20
N LEU A 107 -0.50 8.75 12.92
CA LEU A 107 -1.18 9.51 11.87
C LEU A 107 -2.70 9.47 12.03
N ALA A 108 -3.28 8.33 12.37
CA ALA A 108 -4.70 8.21 12.65
C ALA A 108 -5.13 9.11 13.82
N MET A 109 -4.38 9.10 14.92
CA MET A 109 -4.65 9.98 16.06
C MET A 109 -4.54 11.46 15.69
N ARG A 110 -3.52 11.85 14.91
CA ARG A 110 -3.36 13.24 14.44
C ARG A 110 -4.47 13.68 13.50
N ALA A 111 -5.03 12.76 12.74
CA ALA A 111 -6.17 13.00 11.86
C ALA A 111 -7.53 12.98 12.60
N GLY A 112 -7.54 12.77 13.91
CA GLY A 112 -8.78 12.72 14.70
C GLY A 112 -9.65 11.51 14.40
N LEU A 113 -9.08 10.41 13.88
CA LEU A 113 -9.84 9.20 13.58
C LEU A 113 -10.20 8.47 14.86
N PRO A 114 -11.48 8.03 15.01
CA PRO A 114 -11.96 7.38 16.25
C PRO A 114 -11.45 5.95 16.43
N THR A 115 -10.75 5.41 15.44
CA THR A 115 -10.26 4.03 15.45
C THR A 115 -8.78 3.94 15.11
N HIS A 116 -8.14 2.87 15.55
CA HIS A 116 -6.75 2.60 15.20
C HIS A 116 -6.64 2.06 13.79
N VAL A 117 -6.12 2.89 12.87
CA VAL A 117 -5.83 2.45 11.50
C VAL A 117 -4.65 1.47 11.50
N HIS A 118 -4.82 0.34 10.85
CA HIS A 118 -3.80 -0.68 10.66
C HIS A 118 -3.77 -1.19 9.21
N PRO A 119 -2.67 -1.82 8.74
CA PRO A 119 -2.50 -2.19 7.33
C PRO A 119 -3.63 -3.06 6.76
N HIS A 120 -4.21 -3.96 7.57
CA HIS A 120 -5.32 -4.80 7.14
C HIS A 120 -6.57 -3.99 6.79
N MET A 121 -6.84 -2.88 7.51
CA MET A 121 -7.97 -2.01 7.18
C MET A 121 -7.81 -1.36 5.81
N LEU A 122 -6.61 -0.84 5.51
CA LEU A 122 -6.33 -0.25 4.20
C LEU A 122 -6.50 -1.26 3.07
N ARG A 123 -6.03 -2.49 3.27
CA ARG A 123 -6.22 -3.58 2.32
C ARG A 123 -7.70 -3.97 2.18
N HIS A 124 -8.47 -3.99 3.25
CA HIS A 124 -9.91 -4.23 3.20
C HIS A 124 -10.63 -3.14 2.42
N THR A 125 -10.30 -1.88 2.68
CA THR A 125 -10.88 -0.74 1.97
C THR A 125 -10.59 -0.83 0.47
N PHE A 126 -9.33 -1.14 0.08
CA PHE A 126 -8.98 -1.43 -1.31
C PHE A 126 -9.87 -2.52 -1.92
N ALA A 127 -9.98 -3.68 -1.25
CA ALA A 127 -10.77 -4.80 -1.75
C ALA A 127 -12.23 -4.43 -2.02
N SER A 128 -12.81 -3.65 -1.12
CA SER A 128 -14.20 -3.20 -1.25
C SER A 128 -14.40 -2.18 -2.34
N HIS A 129 -13.52 -1.20 -2.46
CA HIS A 129 -13.61 -0.20 -3.51
C HIS A 129 -13.44 -0.83 -4.89
N VAL A 130 -12.47 -1.75 -5.06
CA VAL A 130 -12.31 -2.46 -6.34
C VAL A 130 -13.52 -3.34 -6.64
N LEU A 131 -14.06 -4.06 -5.64
CA LEU A 131 -15.25 -4.88 -5.83
C LEU A 131 -16.49 -4.05 -6.19
N GLN A 132 -16.71 -2.92 -5.52
CA GLN A 132 -17.81 -2.00 -5.80
C GLN A 132 -17.72 -1.38 -7.20
N SER A 133 -16.51 -1.11 -7.65
CA SER A 133 -16.28 -0.46 -8.95
C SER A 133 -16.31 -1.46 -10.11
N SER A 134 -15.70 -2.63 -9.95
CA SER A 134 -15.55 -3.63 -11.01
C SER A 134 -16.68 -4.66 -11.06
N HIS A 135 -17.34 -4.90 -9.92
CA HIS A 135 -18.29 -6.01 -9.72
C HIS A 135 -17.65 -7.38 -10.03
N ASP A 136 -16.33 -7.46 -10.09
CA ASP A 136 -15.56 -8.65 -10.42
C ASP A 136 -14.81 -9.17 -9.19
N LEU A 137 -15.45 -10.11 -8.49
CA LEU A 137 -14.87 -10.75 -7.31
C LEU A 137 -13.58 -11.51 -7.64
N ARG A 138 -13.49 -12.09 -8.86
CA ARG A 138 -12.32 -12.85 -9.28
C ARG A 138 -11.11 -11.97 -9.48
N ALA A 139 -11.27 -10.82 -10.15
CA ALA A 139 -10.19 -9.83 -10.29
C ALA A 139 -9.69 -9.34 -8.93
N VAL A 140 -10.59 -9.06 -7.98
CA VAL A 140 -10.21 -8.68 -6.60
C VAL A 140 -9.41 -9.79 -5.92
N GLN A 141 -9.82 -11.05 -6.06
CA GLN A 141 -9.10 -12.20 -5.48
C GLN A 141 -7.70 -12.36 -6.06
N GLU A 142 -7.55 -12.22 -7.36
CA GLU A 142 -6.26 -12.30 -8.05
C GLU A 142 -5.33 -11.17 -7.58
N MET A 143 -5.81 -9.92 -7.54
CA MET A 143 -5.05 -8.77 -7.03
C MET A 143 -4.61 -8.96 -5.58
N LEU A 144 -5.49 -9.50 -4.73
CA LEU A 144 -5.19 -9.77 -3.33
C LEU A 144 -4.32 -11.02 -3.11
N GLY A 145 -4.23 -11.92 -4.08
CA GLY A 145 -3.54 -13.20 -3.94
C GLY A 145 -4.22 -14.09 -2.90
N HIS A 146 -5.55 -14.17 -2.94
CA HIS A 146 -6.33 -15.10 -2.10
C HIS A 146 -6.42 -16.46 -2.78
N ALA A 147 -6.01 -17.51 -2.06
CA ALA A 147 -6.10 -18.88 -2.55
C ALA A 147 -7.53 -19.47 -2.45
N SER A 148 -8.47 -18.78 -1.80
CA SER A 148 -9.82 -19.28 -1.53
C SER A 148 -10.86 -18.16 -1.52
N ILE A 149 -12.03 -18.43 -2.10
CA ILE A 149 -13.22 -17.57 -2.13
C ILE A 149 -13.71 -17.23 -0.71
N ALA A 150 -13.63 -18.19 0.22
CA ALA A 150 -14.08 -18.02 1.60
C ALA A 150 -13.40 -16.84 2.33
N SER A 151 -12.16 -16.51 2.00
CA SER A 151 -11.45 -15.39 2.60
C SER A 151 -11.96 -14.00 2.16
N THR A 152 -12.72 -13.94 1.09
CA THR A 152 -13.25 -12.69 0.52
C THR A 152 -14.72 -12.46 0.88
N GLN A 153 -15.47 -13.53 1.20
CA GLN A 153 -16.90 -13.48 1.56
C GLN A 153 -17.20 -12.92 2.97
N ILE A 154 -16.18 -12.76 3.82
CA ILE A 154 -16.33 -12.22 5.19
C ILE A 154 -16.59 -10.70 5.20
N TYR A 155 -16.52 -10.06 4.05
CA TYR A 155 -16.69 -8.62 3.91
C TYR A 155 -18.16 -8.26 3.68
N THR A 156 -18.88 -7.92 4.74
CA THR A 156 -20.25 -7.40 4.62
C THR A 156 -20.20 -5.92 4.22
N SER A 157 -21.11 -5.50 3.35
CA SER A 157 -21.18 -4.15 2.79
C SER A 157 -21.38 -3.04 3.86
N LEU A 158 -21.86 -3.39 5.06
CA LEU A 158 -22.13 -2.43 6.14
C LEU A 158 -20.85 -1.93 6.83
N ASP A 159 -19.88 -2.81 7.09
CA ASP A 159 -18.63 -2.43 7.77
C ASP A 159 -17.77 -1.49 6.91
N PHE A 160 -17.89 -1.62 5.59
CA PHE A 160 -17.11 -0.87 4.62
C PHE A 160 -17.63 0.53 4.37
N GLN A 161 -18.94 0.72 4.34
CA GLN A 161 -19.53 2.05 4.15
C GLN A 161 -19.20 2.98 5.33
N HIS A 162 -19.11 2.44 6.55
CA HIS A 162 -18.68 3.22 7.71
C HIS A 162 -17.20 3.60 7.65
N LEU A 163 -16.33 2.68 7.23
CA LEU A 163 -14.89 2.94 7.11
C LEU A 163 -14.56 3.85 5.93
N ALA A 164 -15.21 3.67 4.78
CA ALA A 164 -15.06 4.54 3.62
C ALA A 164 -15.56 5.96 3.93
N LYS A 165 -16.73 6.13 4.56
CA LYS A 165 -17.22 7.43 4.99
C LYS A 165 -16.31 8.11 6.02
N ALA A 166 -15.76 7.35 6.98
CA ALA A 166 -14.81 7.89 7.95
C ALA A 166 -13.51 8.33 7.27
N TYR A 167 -13.03 7.57 6.28
CA TYR A 167 -11.83 7.89 5.50
C TYR A 167 -12.05 9.10 4.58
N ASP A 168 -13.15 9.12 3.82
CA ASP A 168 -13.49 10.22 2.89
C ASP A 168 -13.75 11.54 3.66
N ASN A 169 -14.31 11.46 4.85
CA ASN A 169 -14.51 12.62 5.73
C ASN A 169 -13.21 13.11 6.38
N ALA A 170 -12.26 12.22 6.63
CA ALA A 170 -11.00 12.54 7.31
C ALA A 170 -9.85 12.88 6.34
N HIS A 171 -9.97 12.53 5.05
CA HIS A 171 -8.89 12.71 4.09
C HIS A 171 -8.95 14.11 3.46
N PRO A 172 -7.91 14.97 3.60
CA PRO A 172 -7.90 16.33 3.04
C PRO A 172 -8.09 16.40 1.52
N ARG A 173 -7.87 15.29 0.79
CA ARG A 173 -8.00 15.16 -0.66
C ARG A 173 -9.39 14.74 -1.14
N ALA A 174 -10.28 14.27 -0.27
CA ALA A 174 -11.67 13.96 -0.64
C ALA A 174 -12.49 15.24 -0.93
N LYS A 175 -12.05 16.40 -0.43
CA LYS A 175 -12.75 17.68 -0.57
C LYS A 175 -12.40 18.49 -1.84
N THR A 176 -11.58 17.97 -2.76
CA THR A 176 -11.20 18.69 -4.00
C THR A 176 -11.98 18.26 -5.24
N LYS A 177 -13.30 18.03 -5.13
CA LYS A 177 -14.19 17.98 -6.28
C LYS A 177 -15.51 18.67 -5.97
N SER A 178 -15.54 19.98 -6.02
CA SER A 178 -16.65 20.76 -6.58
C SER A 178 -16.33 22.25 -6.46
N SER A 179 -15.67 22.79 -7.46
CA SER A 179 -15.89 24.15 -7.93
C SER A 179 -15.28 24.24 -9.32
N ASN A 180 -16.09 23.88 -10.29
CA ASN A 180 -16.10 24.59 -11.55
C ASN A 180 -17.47 24.40 -12.19
N LYS A 181 -18.22 25.46 -12.08
CA LYS A 181 -19.25 25.83 -13.02
C LYS A 181 -18.68 27.00 -13.78
#